data_b35dda15736213bf3ec936da42ea911d
#
_entry.id   b35dda15736213bf3ec936da42ea911d
#
_cell.length_a   1.000
_cell.length_b   1.000
_cell.length_c   1.000
_cell.angle_alpha   90.00
_cell.angle_beta   90.00
_cell.angle_gamma   90.00
#
_symmetry.space_group_name_H-M   'P 1'
#
loop_
_entity.id
_entity.type
_entity.pdbx_description
1 polymer ?
#
loop_
_entity_poly.entity_id
_entity_poly.type
_entity_poly.pdbx_seq_one_letter_code
_entity_poly.pdbx_strand_id
1 'polypeptide(L)'
;MQGPPSNLTKSPYGNKEVRAIANIKEEKDAKGKTKIYINWMDSIRTKQAIALKNTEMDLKKYGEDRLEIVNGFGTVVEDGYLTLRYSTAMRDLKAKRDINLIVQHSEKEPYKLVLAYNAHGDNKGRFASGFIAFRLSEIDKIAQKNGKKDVTLHLHWKSYQGDKHTFFKYHVRNDSK
;
A
#
# COMPACT_ATOMS: atom_id res chain seq x y z
N MET A 1 27.94 18.67 13.83
CA MET A 1 27.17 17.70 12.98
C MET A 1 26.35 16.86 13.94
N GLN A 2 25.02 17.05 13.96
CA GLN A 2 24.17 16.08 14.64
C GLN A 2 24.05 14.88 13.69
N GLY A 3 24.48 13.70 14.17
CA GLY A 3 24.24 12.45 13.46
C GLY A 3 22.74 12.16 13.30
N PRO A 4 22.35 11.24 12.42
CA PRO A 4 20.96 10.83 12.31
C PRO A 4 20.43 10.41 13.69
N PRO A 5 19.13 10.64 13.98
CA PRO A 5 18.53 10.19 15.24
C PRO A 5 18.86 8.71 15.49
N SER A 6 19.21 8.36 16.72
CA SER A 6 19.68 7.01 17.09
C SER A 6 18.69 5.89 16.74
N ASN A 7 17.41 6.21 16.56
CA ASN A 7 16.36 5.29 16.11
C ASN A 7 16.45 4.91 14.61
N LEU A 8 17.24 5.64 13.81
CA LEU A 8 17.47 5.33 12.40
C LEU A 8 18.68 4.41 12.17
N THR A 9 19.48 4.15 13.20
CA THR A 9 20.73 3.35 13.08
C THR A 9 20.49 1.85 13.15
N LYS A 10 19.33 1.41 13.65
CA LYS A 10 18.92 0.00 13.66
C LYS A 10 17.48 -0.12 13.19
N SER A 11 17.27 -0.67 12.00
CA SER A 11 15.94 -0.98 11.54
C SER A 11 15.31 -2.08 12.40
N PRO A 12 14.12 -1.89 13.00
CA PRO A 12 13.41 -2.95 13.73
C PRO A 12 12.99 -4.11 12.80
N TYR A 13 13.13 -3.94 11.49
CA TYR A 13 12.80 -4.93 10.47
C TYR A 13 14.01 -5.69 9.94
N GLY A 14 15.21 -5.45 10.49
CA GLY A 14 16.47 -6.03 9.99
C GLY A 14 16.73 -5.61 8.55
N ASN A 15 17.00 -6.60 7.67
CA ASN A 15 17.25 -6.36 6.24
C ASN A 15 15.99 -6.41 5.37
N LYS A 16 14.79 -6.44 5.96
CA LYS A 16 13.53 -6.44 5.20
C LYS A 16 13.25 -5.06 4.64
N GLU A 17 12.95 -5.01 3.35
CA GLU A 17 12.45 -3.80 2.71
C GLU A 17 11.04 -3.50 3.22
N VAL A 18 10.82 -2.30 3.70
CA VAL A 18 9.51 -1.80 4.17
C VAL A 18 9.28 -0.40 3.63
N ARG A 19 8.02 -0.02 3.49
CA ARG A 19 7.66 1.36 3.16
C ARG A 19 7.70 2.22 4.42
N ALA A 20 8.11 3.45 4.24
CA ALA A 20 8.12 4.44 5.31
C ALA A 20 7.52 5.76 4.81
N ILE A 21 7.01 6.55 5.74
CA ILE A 21 6.64 7.93 5.54
C ILE A 21 7.61 8.79 6.34
N ALA A 22 8.16 9.84 5.73
CA ALA A 22 9.13 10.70 6.37
C ALA A 22 8.82 12.18 6.09
N ASN A 23 9.11 13.03 7.06
CA ASN A 23 9.21 14.47 6.85
C ASN A 23 10.69 14.81 6.66
N ILE A 24 11.02 15.34 5.49
CA ILE A 24 12.39 15.68 5.12
C ILE A 24 12.53 17.18 4.85
N LYS A 25 13.74 17.69 5.08
CA LYS A 25 14.18 19.02 4.65
C LYS A 25 15.37 18.85 3.71
N GLU A 26 15.29 19.48 2.55
CA GLU A 26 16.38 19.52 1.60
C GLU A 26 17.13 20.86 1.71
N GLU A 27 18.44 20.81 1.74
CA GLU A 27 19.32 21.98 1.71
C GLU A 27 20.42 21.76 0.67
N LYS A 28 20.79 22.81 -0.05
CA LYS A 28 21.98 22.79 -0.90
C LYS A 28 23.18 23.32 -0.14
N ASP A 29 24.29 22.59 -0.17
CA ASP A 29 25.55 23.09 0.38
C ASP A 29 26.20 24.12 -0.56
N ALA A 30 27.29 24.75 -0.11
CA ALA A 30 28.02 25.76 -0.86
C ALA A 30 28.57 25.25 -2.23
N LYS A 31 28.61 23.93 -2.45
CA LYS A 31 29.02 23.27 -3.69
C LYS A 31 27.84 22.82 -4.54
N GLY A 32 26.58 23.19 -4.17
CA GLY A 32 25.36 22.82 -4.86
C GLY A 32 24.87 21.38 -4.64
N LYS A 33 25.55 20.61 -3.78
CA LYS A 33 25.16 19.24 -3.44
C LYS A 33 23.96 19.26 -2.49
N THR A 34 22.91 18.52 -2.80
CA THR A 34 21.72 18.38 -1.97
C THR A 34 22.05 17.53 -0.71
N LYS A 35 21.73 18.06 0.46
CA LYS A 35 21.72 17.36 1.74
C LYS A 35 20.29 17.17 2.19
N ILE A 36 19.96 15.96 2.64
CA ILE A 36 18.64 15.61 3.15
C ILE A 36 18.72 15.45 4.66
N TYR A 37 17.85 16.16 5.36
CA TYR A 37 17.65 16.04 6.80
C TYR A 37 16.30 15.40 7.06
N ILE A 38 16.28 14.34 7.85
CA ILE A 38 15.04 13.64 8.23
C ILE A 38 14.60 14.19 9.59
N ASN A 39 13.49 14.91 9.62
CA ASN A 39 12.90 15.43 10.85
C ASN A 39 12.23 14.33 11.67
N TRP A 40 11.46 13.47 10.99
CA TRP A 40 10.87 12.25 11.54
C TRP A 40 10.60 11.24 10.44
N MET A 41 10.50 9.96 10.81
CA MET A 41 10.17 8.86 9.91
C MET A 41 9.42 7.79 10.67
N ASP A 42 8.32 7.31 10.06
CA ASP A 42 7.53 6.18 10.55
C ASP A 42 7.42 5.10 9.48
N SER A 43 7.44 3.85 9.89
CA SER A 43 7.21 2.72 8.98
C SER A 43 5.72 2.60 8.67
N ILE A 44 5.42 2.28 7.41
CA ILE A 44 4.07 1.92 6.98
C ILE A 44 3.92 0.41 7.07
N ARG A 45 2.81 -0.07 7.68
CA ARG A 45 2.49 -1.51 7.68
C ARG A 45 2.49 -2.02 6.25
N THR A 46 3.43 -2.91 5.94
CA THR A 46 3.64 -3.43 4.59
C THR A 46 3.26 -4.91 4.53
N LYS A 47 2.45 -5.28 3.55
CA LYS A 47 1.99 -6.66 3.30
C LYS A 47 2.29 -7.05 1.85
N GLN A 48 2.28 -8.35 1.56
CA GLN A 48 2.26 -8.85 0.19
C GLN A 48 0.83 -8.79 -0.35
N ALA A 49 0.67 -8.43 -1.63
CA ALA A 49 -0.55 -8.69 -2.35
C ALA A 49 -0.76 -10.20 -2.52
N ILE A 50 -2.00 -10.66 -2.41
CA ILE A 50 -2.37 -12.07 -2.37
C ILE A 50 -2.94 -12.45 -3.73
N ALA A 51 -2.31 -13.41 -4.43
CA ALA A 51 -2.89 -13.99 -5.63
C ALA A 51 -3.91 -15.08 -5.25
N LEU A 52 -5.13 -14.97 -5.75
CA LEU A 52 -6.15 -16.02 -5.61
C LEU A 52 -6.21 -16.87 -6.87
N LYS A 53 -6.22 -18.19 -6.67
CA LYS A 53 -6.37 -19.16 -7.77
C LYS A 53 -7.84 -19.36 -8.19
N ASN A 54 -8.80 -19.10 -7.28
CA ASN A 54 -10.25 -19.22 -7.52
C ASN A 54 -11.02 -18.06 -6.90
N THR A 55 -11.99 -17.53 -7.62
CA THR A 55 -12.29 -16.11 -7.68
C THR A 55 -13.24 -15.53 -6.64
N GLU A 56 -14.42 -16.06 -6.38
CA GLU A 56 -15.42 -15.31 -5.58
C GLU A 56 -15.62 -15.82 -4.16
N MET A 57 -15.60 -17.14 -3.96
CA MET A 57 -15.75 -17.70 -2.61
C MET A 57 -14.58 -17.37 -1.69
N ASP A 58 -13.40 -17.18 -2.24
CA ASP A 58 -12.20 -16.84 -1.47
C ASP A 58 -12.13 -15.37 -1.03
N LEU A 59 -12.80 -14.44 -1.72
CA LEU A 59 -12.83 -13.03 -1.32
C LEU A 59 -13.54 -12.82 0.01
N LYS A 60 -14.64 -13.50 0.25
CA LYS A 60 -15.46 -13.34 1.48
C LYS A 60 -14.66 -13.62 2.76
N LYS A 61 -13.70 -14.55 2.73
CA LYS A 61 -12.85 -14.82 3.91
C LYS A 61 -11.92 -13.65 4.29
N TYR A 62 -11.62 -12.76 3.33
CA TYR A 62 -10.81 -11.56 3.59
C TYR A 62 -11.60 -10.36 4.07
N GLY A 63 -12.95 -10.48 4.08
CA GLY A 63 -13.87 -9.46 4.55
C GLY A 63 -14.44 -8.58 3.46
N GLU A 64 -15.61 -8.06 3.74
CA GLU A 64 -16.40 -7.23 2.85
C GLU A 64 -16.86 -5.93 3.55
N ASP A 65 -16.18 -5.55 4.64
CA ASP A 65 -16.46 -4.30 5.32
C ASP A 65 -16.06 -3.10 4.46
N ARG A 66 -16.58 -1.94 4.83
CA ARG A 66 -16.43 -0.70 4.06
C ARG A 66 -15.26 0.12 4.56
N LEU A 67 -14.50 0.69 3.64
CA LEU A 67 -13.47 1.69 3.89
C LEU A 67 -13.46 2.74 2.77
N GLU A 68 -12.87 3.90 3.03
CA GLU A 68 -12.57 4.88 1.99
C GLU A 68 -11.09 4.92 1.69
N ILE A 69 -10.75 5.06 0.40
CA ILE A 69 -9.41 5.44 -0.02
C ILE A 69 -9.37 6.96 -0.06
N VAL A 70 -8.42 7.53 0.68
CA VAL A 70 -8.22 8.98 0.73
C VAL A 70 -7.23 9.37 -0.37
N ASN A 71 -7.73 10.09 -1.37
CA ASN A 71 -6.92 10.57 -2.49
C ASN A 71 -5.90 11.65 -2.06
N GLY A 72 -4.86 11.82 -2.86
CA GLY A 72 -3.80 12.79 -2.61
C GLY A 72 -2.66 12.20 -1.80
N PHE A 73 -2.16 12.94 -0.82
CA PHE A 73 -0.98 12.52 -0.05
C PHE A 73 -1.12 11.12 0.56
N GLY A 74 -0.16 10.26 0.24
CA GLY A 74 -0.03 8.90 0.77
C GLY A 74 -0.81 7.82 0.01
N THR A 75 -1.51 8.16 -1.09
CA THR A 75 -2.05 7.17 -2.04
C THR A 75 -1.24 7.23 -3.32
N VAL A 76 -0.34 6.27 -3.51
CA VAL A 76 0.66 6.28 -4.60
C VAL A 76 1.06 4.85 -5.00
N VAL A 77 1.41 4.69 -6.27
CA VAL A 77 2.00 3.44 -6.80
C VAL A 77 3.40 3.75 -7.31
N GLU A 78 4.41 3.18 -6.66
CA GLU A 78 5.82 3.38 -7.00
C GLU A 78 6.68 2.25 -6.44
N ASP A 79 7.85 2.02 -7.02
CA ASP A 79 8.88 1.08 -6.53
C ASP A 79 8.37 -0.34 -6.21
N GLY A 80 7.36 -0.81 -6.94
CA GLY A 80 6.79 -2.14 -6.70
C GLY A 80 5.78 -2.18 -5.54
N TYR A 81 5.29 -1.04 -5.08
CA TYR A 81 4.30 -0.95 -4.01
C TYR A 81 3.08 -0.12 -4.42
N LEU A 82 1.92 -0.56 -3.94
CA LEU A 82 0.73 0.27 -3.81
C LEU A 82 0.63 0.72 -2.35
N THR A 83 0.85 1.99 -2.09
CA THR A 83 0.64 2.61 -0.78
C THR A 83 -0.70 3.30 -0.79
N LEU A 84 -1.52 3.06 0.24
CA LEU A 84 -2.85 3.62 0.37
C LEU A 84 -2.98 4.36 1.68
N ARG A 85 -3.50 5.58 1.63
CA ARG A 85 -4.13 6.22 2.78
C ARG A 85 -5.60 5.82 2.79
N TYR A 86 -6.04 5.20 3.87
CA TYR A 86 -7.43 4.77 4.02
C TYR A 86 -8.09 5.44 5.22
N SER A 87 -9.43 5.45 5.22
CA SER A 87 -10.25 5.90 6.34
C SER A 87 -11.40 4.92 6.57
N THR A 88 -11.68 4.61 7.82
CA THR A 88 -12.77 3.70 8.20
C THR A 88 -13.38 4.09 9.54
N ALA A 89 -14.65 3.75 9.74
CA ALA A 89 -15.32 3.93 11.01
C ALA A 89 -14.84 2.91 12.04
N MET A 90 -14.57 3.34 13.26
CA MET A 90 -14.10 2.48 14.34
C MET A 90 -14.45 3.04 15.72
N ARG A 91 -14.65 2.16 16.70
CA ARG A 91 -14.84 2.50 18.12
C ARG A 91 -13.55 2.36 18.91
N ASP A 92 -12.84 1.26 18.69
CA ASP A 92 -11.59 0.96 19.37
C ASP A 92 -10.40 1.01 18.39
N LEU A 93 -9.47 1.95 18.62
CA LEU A 93 -8.25 2.07 17.80
C LEU A 93 -7.33 0.84 17.90
N LYS A 94 -7.46 0.04 18.96
CA LYS A 94 -6.65 -1.17 19.20
C LYS A 94 -7.30 -2.44 18.67
N ALA A 95 -8.58 -2.38 18.22
CA ALA A 95 -9.24 -3.55 17.69
C ALA A 95 -8.51 -4.11 16.46
N LYS A 96 -8.54 -5.43 16.33
CA LYS A 96 -7.96 -6.11 15.17
C LYS A 96 -8.67 -5.67 13.89
N ARG A 97 -7.91 -5.36 12.85
CA ARG A 97 -8.39 -5.05 11.50
C ARG A 97 -7.50 -5.69 10.47
N ASP A 98 -8.10 -6.32 9.49
CA ASP A 98 -7.39 -6.94 8.40
C ASP A 98 -7.74 -6.24 7.08
N ILE A 99 -6.74 -5.58 6.49
CA ILE A 99 -6.82 -5.02 5.14
C ILE A 99 -5.91 -5.85 4.26
N ASN A 100 -6.43 -6.37 3.15
CA ASN A 100 -5.69 -7.22 2.22
C ASN A 100 -5.89 -6.73 0.79
N LEU A 101 -4.84 -6.76 -0.01
CA LEU A 101 -4.90 -6.52 -1.43
C LEU A 101 -4.91 -7.87 -2.16
N ILE A 102 -5.95 -8.14 -2.91
CA ILE A 102 -6.15 -9.38 -3.64
C ILE A 102 -5.90 -9.12 -5.12
N VAL A 103 -5.01 -9.89 -5.72
CA VAL A 103 -4.81 -9.92 -7.17
C VAL A 103 -5.84 -10.89 -7.76
N GLN A 104 -6.84 -10.33 -8.42
CA GLN A 104 -7.91 -11.08 -9.08
C GLN A 104 -7.60 -11.21 -10.58
N HIS A 105 -6.55 -11.97 -10.88
CA HIS A 105 -6.07 -12.15 -12.24
C HIS A 105 -7.07 -12.93 -13.10
N SER A 106 -7.38 -12.38 -14.28
CA SER A 106 -8.08 -13.07 -15.36
C SER A 106 -7.46 -12.71 -16.71
N GLU A 107 -7.79 -13.46 -17.77
CA GLU A 107 -7.31 -13.13 -19.12
C GLU A 107 -7.81 -11.77 -19.62
N LYS A 108 -9.03 -11.38 -19.23
CA LYS A 108 -9.65 -10.10 -19.62
C LYS A 108 -9.14 -8.92 -18.75
N GLU A 109 -8.85 -9.16 -17.47
CA GLU A 109 -8.43 -8.15 -16.51
C GLU A 109 -7.20 -8.64 -15.73
N PRO A 110 -6.03 -8.72 -16.37
CA PRO A 110 -4.82 -9.32 -15.74
C PRO A 110 -4.28 -8.52 -14.55
N TYR A 111 -4.64 -7.24 -14.44
CA TYR A 111 -4.15 -6.33 -13.39
C TYR A 111 -5.25 -5.82 -12.48
N LYS A 112 -6.34 -6.60 -12.35
CA LYS A 112 -7.42 -6.31 -11.41
C LYS A 112 -7.00 -6.59 -9.98
N LEU A 113 -7.27 -5.63 -9.11
CA LEU A 113 -6.99 -5.66 -7.69
C LEU A 113 -8.29 -5.42 -6.91
N VAL A 114 -8.46 -6.15 -5.81
CA VAL A 114 -9.57 -5.94 -4.87
C VAL A 114 -9.00 -5.66 -3.49
N LEU A 115 -9.35 -4.51 -2.91
CA LEU A 115 -9.03 -4.20 -1.54
C LEU A 115 -10.12 -4.76 -0.63
N ALA A 116 -9.80 -5.82 0.10
CA ALA A 116 -10.69 -6.48 1.03
C ALA A 116 -10.41 -6.00 2.46
N TYR A 117 -11.46 -5.66 3.19
CA TYR A 117 -11.37 -5.17 4.56
C TYR A 117 -12.28 -5.99 5.49
N ASN A 118 -11.72 -6.39 6.63
CA ASN A 118 -12.44 -7.03 7.72
C ASN A 118 -12.19 -6.25 9.01
N ALA A 119 -13.21 -5.60 9.50
CA ALA A 119 -13.21 -4.83 10.74
C ALA A 119 -13.44 -5.68 11.98
N HIS A 120 -13.68 -7.00 11.84
CA HIS A 120 -14.02 -7.93 12.92
C HIS A 120 -15.16 -7.41 13.82
N GLY A 121 -16.17 -6.77 13.19
CA GLY A 121 -17.34 -6.20 13.89
C GLY A 121 -17.15 -4.77 14.42
N ASP A 122 -15.94 -4.22 14.40
CA ASP A 122 -15.68 -2.82 14.79
C ASP A 122 -15.74 -1.87 13.58
N ASN A 123 -16.92 -1.78 12.96
CA ASN A 123 -17.19 -1.02 11.74
C ASN A 123 -18.12 0.20 11.94
N LYS A 124 -18.28 0.65 13.19
CA LYS A 124 -19.11 1.81 13.60
C LYS A 124 -18.27 2.73 14.48
N GLY A 125 -18.74 4.00 14.63
CA GLY A 125 -18.09 4.97 15.49
C GLY A 125 -17.51 6.15 14.69
N ARG A 126 -16.39 6.71 15.17
CA ARG A 126 -15.72 7.82 14.48
C ARG A 126 -14.82 7.33 13.34
N PHE A 127 -14.66 8.18 12.34
CA PHE A 127 -13.69 7.90 11.27
C PHE A 127 -12.26 8.15 11.75
N ALA A 128 -11.38 7.23 11.43
CA ALA A 128 -9.95 7.39 11.59
C ALA A 128 -9.22 6.95 10.33
N SER A 129 -8.07 7.57 10.06
CA SER A 129 -7.26 7.29 8.88
C SER A 129 -5.97 6.58 9.26
N GLY A 130 -5.44 5.80 8.33
CA GLY A 130 -4.16 5.12 8.45
C GLY A 130 -3.50 4.93 7.09
N PHE A 131 -2.28 4.40 7.11
CA PHE A 131 -1.54 4.02 5.90
C PHE A 131 -1.31 2.52 5.90
N ILE A 132 -1.35 1.94 4.70
CA ILE A 132 -0.96 0.56 4.43
C ILE A 132 -0.28 0.49 3.07
N ALA A 133 0.73 -0.36 2.95
CA ALA A 133 1.42 -0.60 1.70
C ALA A 133 1.35 -2.08 1.32
N PHE A 134 1.26 -2.34 0.03
CA PHE A 134 1.21 -3.67 -0.54
C PHE A 134 2.30 -3.85 -1.59
N ARG A 135 3.16 -4.84 -1.40
CA ARG A 135 4.13 -5.26 -2.41
C ARG A 135 3.40 -5.91 -3.57
N LEU A 136 3.69 -5.48 -4.79
CA LEU A 136 3.02 -5.90 -6.02
C LEU A 136 3.75 -7.02 -6.77
N SER A 137 4.52 -7.86 -6.09
CA SER A 137 5.35 -8.92 -6.71
C SER A 137 4.55 -9.84 -7.64
N GLU A 138 3.27 -10.12 -7.34
CA GLU A 138 2.44 -10.96 -8.20
C GLU A 138 2.07 -10.22 -9.49
N ILE A 139 1.83 -8.92 -9.43
CA ILE A 139 1.62 -8.08 -10.62
C ILE A 139 2.89 -8.01 -11.45
N ASP A 140 4.07 -7.84 -10.80
CA ASP A 140 5.36 -7.82 -11.49
C ASP A 140 5.57 -9.11 -12.30
N LYS A 141 5.31 -10.28 -11.71
CA LYS A 141 5.40 -11.60 -12.38
C LYS A 141 4.46 -11.70 -13.58
N ILE A 142 3.20 -11.27 -13.42
CA ILE A 142 2.21 -11.32 -14.50
C ILE A 142 2.62 -10.39 -15.64
N ALA A 143 3.04 -9.17 -15.33
CA ALA A 143 3.44 -8.18 -16.31
C ALA A 143 4.72 -8.62 -17.07
N GLN A 144 5.72 -9.13 -16.37
CA GLN A 144 6.95 -9.67 -16.97
C GLN A 144 6.66 -10.85 -17.89
N LYS A 145 5.80 -11.79 -17.47
CA LYS A 145 5.35 -12.90 -18.33
C LYS A 145 4.68 -12.40 -19.61
N ASN A 146 3.97 -11.28 -19.54
CA ASN A 146 3.30 -10.64 -20.68
C ASN A 146 4.21 -9.64 -21.44
N GLY A 147 5.50 -9.55 -21.11
CA GLY A 147 6.45 -8.63 -21.75
C GLY A 147 6.14 -7.15 -21.53
N LYS A 148 5.43 -6.80 -20.47
CA LYS A 148 5.01 -5.42 -20.16
C LYS A 148 5.93 -4.78 -19.13
N LYS A 149 6.39 -3.55 -19.41
CA LYS A 149 7.14 -2.70 -18.47
C LYS A 149 6.22 -1.72 -17.73
N ASP A 150 5.12 -1.35 -18.37
CA ASP A 150 4.12 -0.43 -17.82
C ASP A 150 2.74 -1.09 -17.94
N VAL A 151 1.98 -1.03 -16.88
CA VAL A 151 0.62 -1.57 -16.80
C VAL A 151 -0.32 -0.59 -16.11
N THR A 152 -1.62 -0.78 -16.30
CA THR A 152 -2.64 -0.04 -15.57
C THR A 152 -3.30 -0.98 -14.58
N LEU A 153 -3.13 -0.71 -13.30
CA LEU A 153 -3.79 -1.42 -12.22
C LEU A 153 -5.23 -0.95 -12.11
N HIS A 154 -6.17 -1.86 -11.94
CA HIS A 154 -7.58 -1.57 -11.73
C HIS A 154 -7.98 -1.99 -10.32
N LEU A 155 -8.02 -1.02 -9.38
CA LEU A 155 -8.33 -1.26 -7.97
C LEU A 155 -9.82 -1.09 -7.70
N HIS A 156 -10.43 -2.09 -7.05
CA HIS A 156 -11.81 -2.10 -6.58
C HIS A 156 -11.88 -2.19 -5.06
N TRP A 157 -12.88 -1.56 -4.45
CA TRP A 157 -13.14 -1.70 -3.01
C TRP A 157 -14.60 -1.38 -2.66
N LYS A 158 -15.04 -1.86 -1.50
CA LYS A 158 -16.33 -1.49 -0.90
C LYS A 158 -16.19 -0.19 -0.11
N SER A 159 -16.86 0.85 -0.58
CA SER A 159 -16.91 2.17 0.05
C SER A 159 -18.21 2.33 0.85
N TYR A 160 -18.29 3.36 1.69
CA TYR A 160 -19.53 3.74 2.36
C TYR A 160 -20.59 4.28 1.40
N GLN A 161 -20.21 4.62 0.18
CA GLN A 161 -21.10 5.11 -0.89
C GLN A 161 -21.35 4.05 -2.00
N GLY A 162 -21.10 2.77 -1.71
CA GLY A 162 -21.19 1.67 -2.67
C GLY A 162 -19.84 1.21 -3.18
N ASP A 163 -19.85 0.33 -4.16
CA ASP A 163 -18.62 -0.18 -4.76
C ASP A 163 -17.93 0.91 -5.58
N LYS A 164 -16.64 1.09 -5.35
CA LYS A 164 -15.79 2.06 -6.04
C LYS A 164 -14.63 1.38 -6.74
N HIS A 165 -14.10 2.06 -7.73
CA HIS A 165 -12.88 1.62 -8.41
C HIS A 165 -12.04 2.82 -8.84
N THR A 166 -10.75 2.59 -9.09
CA THR A 166 -9.82 3.58 -9.64
C THR A 166 -8.70 2.89 -10.41
N PHE A 167 -7.98 3.66 -11.19
CA PHE A 167 -6.87 3.18 -12.01
C PHE A 167 -5.56 3.85 -11.57
N PHE A 168 -4.48 3.06 -11.57
CA PHE A 168 -3.13 3.55 -11.34
C PHE A 168 -2.22 3.12 -12.49
N LYS A 169 -1.44 4.04 -13.02
CA LYS A 169 -0.31 3.71 -13.89
C LYS A 169 0.80 3.14 -13.02
N TYR A 170 1.36 2.02 -13.43
CA TYR A 170 2.39 1.33 -12.68
C TYR A 170 3.53 0.92 -13.58
N HIS A 171 4.74 1.38 -13.26
CA HIS A 171 5.97 0.90 -13.84
C HIS A 171 6.43 -0.36 -13.10
N VAL A 172 6.51 -1.48 -13.82
CA VAL A 172 6.81 -2.81 -13.27
C VAL A 172 8.22 -2.82 -12.69
N ARG A 173 8.33 -3.22 -11.44
CA ARG A 173 9.63 -3.33 -10.78
C ARG A 173 10.36 -4.56 -11.30
N ASN A 174 11.57 -4.35 -11.80
CA ASN A 174 12.53 -5.41 -12.08
C ASN A 174 13.40 -5.56 -10.85
N ASP A 175 13.17 -6.59 -10.05
CA ASP A 175 14.12 -6.99 -9.03
C ASP A 175 15.31 -7.61 -9.78
N SER A 176 16.29 -6.79 -10.14
CA SER A 176 17.59 -7.30 -10.57
C SER A 176 18.15 -8.12 -9.41
N LYS A 177 18.35 -9.41 -9.64
CA LYS A 177 18.99 -10.31 -8.69
C LYS A 177 20.42 -9.90 -8.45
#